data_8da6a37cae63132d73c08f6f7dba9bff
#
_entry.id   8da6a37cae63132d73c08f6f7dba9bff
#
_cell.length_a   1.000
_cell.length_b   1.000
_cell.length_c   1.000
_cell.angle_alpha   90.00
_cell.angle_beta   90.00
_cell.angle_gamma   90.00
#
_symmetry.space_group_name_H-M   'P 1'
#
loop_
_entity.id
_entity.type
_entity.pdbx_description
1 polymer ?
#
loop_
_entity_poly.entity_id
_entity_poly.type
_entity_poly.pdbx_seq_one_letter_code
_entity_poly.pdbx_strand_id
1 'polypeptide(L)'
;DQLYNDLSVCGEHYFAVGAFNLTSYDYTHVMLFNKGLTETLMLESPYELVRSGKWTYDKFNELASAALYDLNGDSVMDAEDRYGYSSHTKQVLPDFWISAGAVTISKDNDGKLFFSAPTDTKFIEAYQKIFEITRENNVWYPAAMAVDFEEELRPFRNNQSLFADSSAHQITTIRDSEVDFGIIPYPKWDENQKNYCSRIEGCELFGIPLTSADTEMASVILEAMACESLKSVVPAYYDTALKVKYTRDNESADMLDLIFSNRIFDYGDTILCTELRD
;
A
#
# COMPACT_ATOMS: atom_id res chain seq x y z
N ASP A 1 -2.71 15.81 -12.78
CA ASP A 1 -2.99 14.55 -12.12
C ASP A 1 -1.79 13.63 -12.29
N GLN A 2 -1.21 13.16 -11.17
CA GLN A 2 0.04 12.39 -11.18
C GLN A 2 -0.16 11.09 -11.97
N LEU A 3 -1.22 10.34 -11.68
CA LEU A 3 -1.51 9.06 -12.34
C LEU A 3 -1.64 9.22 -13.87
N TYR A 4 -2.24 10.30 -14.34
CA TYR A 4 -2.32 10.60 -15.76
C TYR A 4 -0.93 10.80 -16.37
N ASN A 5 -0.07 11.55 -15.70
CA ASN A 5 1.29 11.76 -16.17
C ASN A 5 2.13 10.47 -16.09
N ASP A 6 1.94 9.66 -15.06
CA ASP A 6 2.67 8.41 -14.87
C ASP A 6 2.34 7.40 -15.98
N LEU A 7 1.10 7.38 -16.48
CA LEU A 7 0.66 6.52 -17.57
C LEU A 7 1.07 6.98 -18.98
N SER A 8 1.59 8.20 -19.16
CA SER A 8 2.04 8.67 -20.47
C SER A 8 3.29 7.91 -20.93
N VAL A 9 3.40 7.63 -22.23
CA VAL A 9 4.60 7.04 -22.87
C VAL A 9 5.00 7.90 -24.04
N CYS A 10 6.20 8.44 -24.05
CA CYS A 10 6.69 9.39 -25.07
C CYS A 10 5.76 10.60 -25.27
N GLY A 11 5.12 11.06 -24.18
CA GLY A 11 4.17 12.17 -24.23
C GLY A 11 2.75 11.80 -24.72
N GLU A 12 2.51 10.56 -25.08
CA GLU A 12 1.22 10.07 -25.55
C GLU A 12 0.48 9.30 -24.45
N HIS A 13 -0.86 9.34 -24.49
CA HIS A 13 -1.74 8.64 -23.55
C HIS A 13 -2.53 7.56 -24.26
N TYR A 14 -2.17 6.30 -24.01
CA TYR A 14 -2.83 5.14 -24.61
C TYR A 14 -3.97 4.60 -23.77
N PHE A 15 -4.01 4.97 -22.48
CA PHE A 15 -4.99 4.51 -21.52
C PHE A 15 -5.61 5.69 -20.76
N ALA A 16 -6.89 5.53 -20.45
CA ALA A 16 -7.59 6.41 -19.55
C ALA A 16 -7.73 5.73 -18.17
N VAL A 17 -7.39 6.48 -17.12
CA VAL A 17 -7.70 6.17 -15.73
C VAL A 17 -8.40 7.38 -15.14
N GLY A 18 -9.46 7.17 -14.41
CA GLY A 18 -10.20 8.28 -13.87
C GLY A 18 -11.24 7.86 -12.83
N ALA A 19 -11.92 8.83 -12.30
CA ALA A 19 -12.92 8.63 -11.26
C ALA A 19 -14.14 7.78 -11.67
N PHE A 20 -14.27 7.45 -12.94
CA PHE A 20 -15.30 6.51 -13.43
C PHE A 20 -15.01 5.05 -13.02
N ASN A 21 -13.84 4.79 -12.47
CA ASN A 21 -13.45 3.48 -11.93
C ASN A 21 -12.82 3.64 -10.55
N LEU A 22 -13.21 2.81 -9.60
CA LEU A 22 -12.73 2.86 -8.22
C LEU A 22 -11.56 1.91 -7.93
N THR A 23 -11.12 1.09 -8.88
CA THR A 23 -10.09 0.07 -8.63
C THR A 23 -8.77 0.66 -8.14
N SER A 24 -8.37 1.84 -8.62
CA SER A 24 -7.18 2.52 -8.09
C SER A 24 -7.33 2.96 -6.62
N TYR A 25 -8.56 3.11 -6.13
CA TYR A 25 -8.82 3.33 -4.70
C TYR A 25 -8.77 2.01 -3.94
N ASP A 26 -9.45 0.97 -4.45
CA ASP A 26 -9.52 -0.35 -3.83
C ASP A 26 -8.13 -0.96 -3.62
N TYR A 27 -7.25 -0.85 -4.62
CA TYR A 27 -5.90 -1.39 -4.61
C TYR A 27 -4.83 -0.39 -4.14
N THR A 28 -5.23 0.63 -3.40
CA THR A 28 -4.28 1.47 -2.64
C THR A 28 -3.89 0.77 -1.35
N HIS A 29 -2.59 0.52 -1.16
CA HIS A 29 -2.07 -0.15 0.02
C HIS A 29 -2.00 0.77 1.24
N VAL A 30 -2.29 0.18 2.38
CA VAL A 30 -2.26 0.78 3.72
C VAL A 30 -1.58 -0.19 4.68
N MET A 31 -1.07 0.31 5.78
CA MET A 31 -0.60 -0.53 6.87
C MET A 31 -1.60 -0.49 8.03
N LEU A 32 -2.01 -1.66 8.50
CA LEU A 32 -2.80 -1.80 9.72
C LEU A 32 -1.86 -1.94 10.91
N PHE A 33 -2.26 -1.44 12.08
CA PHE A 33 -1.57 -1.73 13.33
C PHE A 33 -2.56 -2.13 14.43
N ASN A 34 -2.15 -3.05 15.27
CA ASN A 34 -2.93 -3.56 16.39
C ASN A 34 -2.78 -2.62 17.59
N LYS A 35 -3.87 -1.90 17.93
CA LYS A 35 -3.88 -0.95 19.04
C LYS A 35 -3.70 -1.63 20.39
N GLY A 36 -4.35 -2.78 20.58
CA GLY A 36 -4.24 -3.56 21.82
C GLY A 36 -2.81 -4.05 22.08
N LEU A 37 -2.10 -4.49 21.05
CA LEU A 37 -0.68 -4.85 21.18
C LEU A 37 0.19 -3.61 21.39
N THR A 38 -0.08 -2.50 20.72
CA THR A 38 0.64 -1.24 20.91
C THR A 38 0.56 -0.78 22.39
N GLU A 39 -0.62 -0.82 22.99
CA GLU A 39 -0.86 -0.47 24.38
C GLU A 39 -0.20 -1.48 25.34
N THR A 40 -0.40 -2.78 25.11
CA THR A 40 0.13 -3.84 25.99
C THR A 40 1.65 -3.84 26.04
N LEU A 41 2.30 -3.56 24.92
CA LEU A 41 3.75 -3.48 24.79
C LEU A 41 4.29 -2.09 25.13
N MET A 42 3.44 -1.14 25.50
CA MET A 42 3.80 0.25 25.82
C MET A 42 4.61 0.93 24.72
N LEU A 43 4.24 0.69 23.46
CA LEU A 43 4.92 1.26 22.29
C LEU A 43 4.42 2.68 22.02
N GLU A 44 5.24 3.47 21.33
CA GLU A 44 4.84 4.77 20.82
C GLU A 44 3.64 4.63 19.85
N SER A 45 2.73 5.60 19.90
CA SER A 45 1.57 5.61 19.01
C SER A 45 2.00 5.76 17.54
N PRO A 46 1.65 4.82 16.67
CA PRO A 46 1.95 4.94 15.23
C PRO A 46 1.33 6.21 14.61
N TYR A 47 0.16 6.65 15.07
CA TYR A 47 -0.45 7.90 14.61
C TYR A 47 0.42 9.12 14.89
N GLU A 48 0.93 9.22 16.13
CA GLU A 48 1.81 10.33 16.52
C GLU A 48 3.14 10.31 15.77
N LEU A 49 3.67 9.13 15.50
CA LEU A 49 4.87 8.96 14.68
C LEU A 49 4.62 9.45 13.24
N VAL A 50 3.47 9.13 12.66
CA VAL A 50 3.10 9.64 11.32
C VAL A 50 2.96 11.17 11.33
N ARG A 51 2.21 11.74 12.29
CA ARG A 51 1.98 13.19 12.38
C ARG A 51 3.26 13.97 12.60
N SER A 52 4.18 13.43 13.40
CA SER A 52 5.48 14.06 13.65
C SER A 52 6.52 13.84 12.54
N GLY A 53 6.18 13.06 11.52
CA GLY A 53 7.08 12.70 10.43
C GLY A 53 8.20 11.72 10.80
N LYS A 54 8.07 11.06 11.94
CA LYS A 54 9.06 10.08 12.48
C LYS A 54 8.72 8.63 12.16
N TRP A 55 7.61 8.36 11.49
CA TRP A 55 7.27 7.03 11.02
C TRP A 55 8.14 6.66 9.82
N THR A 56 9.29 6.04 10.10
CA THR A 56 10.35 5.68 9.16
C THR A 56 10.63 4.18 9.19
N TYR A 57 11.44 3.67 8.25
CA TYR A 57 11.88 2.27 8.23
C TYR A 57 12.55 1.85 9.53
N ASP A 58 13.41 2.70 10.09
CA ASP A 58 14.08 2.39 11.36
C ASP A 58 13.09 2.32 12.51
N LYS A 59 12.10 3.22 12.54
CA LYS A 59 11.06 3.18 13.56
C LYS A 59 10.11 1.99 13.38
N PHE A 60 9.77 1.64 12.14
CA PHE A 60 9.03 0.41 11.84
C PHE A 60 9.77 -0.82 12.36
N ASN A 61 11.07 -0.94 12.06
CA ASN A 61 11.90 -2.06 12.53
C ASN A 61 11.97 -2.12 14.06
N GLU A 62 12.13 -0.97 14.73
CA GLU A 62 12.16 -0.87 16.19
C GLU A 62 10.85 -1.43 16.80
N LEU A 63 9.69 -0.92 16.36
CA LEU A 63 8.41 -1.36 16.91
C LEU A 63 8.07 -2.80 16.53
N ALA A 64 8.35 -3.20 15.29
CA ALA A 64 8.10 -4.55 14.79
C ALA A 64 8.95 -5.58 15.55
N SER A 65 10.23 -5.26 15.82
CA SER A 65 11.12 -6.12 16.61
C SER A 65 10.68 -6.24 18.07
N ALA A 66 10.15 -5.16 18.64
CA ALA A 66 9.62 -5.19 20.02
C ALA A 66 8.39 -6.08 20.18
N ALA A 67 7.70 -6.40 19.08
CA ALA A 67 6.54 -7.28 19.10
C ALA A 67 6.90 -8.77 19.04
N LEU A 68 8.12 -9.12 18.63
CA LEU A 68 8.54 -10.53 18.53
C LEU A 68 8.45 -11.23 19.89
N TYR A 69 7.74 -12.35 19.90
CA TYR A 69 7.57 -13.12 21.13
C TYR A 69 7.21 -14.57 20.84
N ASP A 70 7.96 -15.49 21.46
CA ASP A 70 7.67 -16.91 21.48
C ASP A 70 6.49 -17.14 22.45
N LEU A 71 5.29 -17.38 21.88
CA LEU A 71 4.04 -17.49 22.64
C LEU A 71 3.87 -18.84 23.31
N ASN A 72 4.41 -19.91 22.72
CA ASN A 72 4.29 -21.27 23.25
C ASN A 72 5.46 -21.68 24.15
N GLY A 73 6.58 -20.93 24.12
CA GLY A 73 7.75 -21.11 24.99
C GLY A 73 8.65 -22.28 24.60
N ASP A 74 8.58 -22.73 23.33
CA ASP A 74 9.37 -23.85 22.83
C ASP A 74 10.76 -23.46 22.30
N SER A 75 11.06 -22.16 22.28
CA SER A 75 12.29 -21.55 21.77
C SER A 75 12.47 -21.66 20.25
N VAL A 76 11.41 -21.92 19.50
CA VAL A 76 11.38 -21.94 18.04
C VAL A 76 10.36 -20.92 17.55
N MET A 77 10.81 -19.92 16.80
CA MET A 77 9.88 -18.95 16.20
C MET A 77 9.20 -19.56 14.97
N ASP A 78 7.90 -19.81 15.07
CA ASP A 78 7.09 -20.42 14.00
C ASP A 78 5.71 -19.78 13.84
N ALA A 79 4.78 -20.45 13.18
CA ALA A 79 3.45 -19.92 12.88
C ALA A 79 2.53 -19.77 14.12
N GLU A 80 2.90 -20.31 15.28
CA GLU A 80 2.15 -20.19 16.53
C GLU A 80 2.55 -18.95 17.35
N ASP A 81 3.61 -18.25 16.91
CA ASP A 81 4.22 -17.13 17.64
C ASP A 81 3.76 -15.75 17.15
N ARG A 82 4.25 -14.73 17.85
CA ARG A 82 3.96 -13.33 17.52
C ARG A 82 5.12 -12.68 16.80
N TYR A 83 4.78 -11.99 15.70
CA TYR A 83 5.70 -11.28 14.84
C TYR A 83 5.39 -9.78 14.79
N GLY A 84 6.33 -9.03 14.24
CA GLY A 84 6.16 -7.60 14.04
C GLY A 84 5.26 -7.25 12.86
N TYR A 85 5.25 -8.09 11.82
CA TYR A 85 4.59 -7.77 10.57
C TYR A 85 4.07 -9.01 9.83
N SER A 86 2.88 -8.91 9.26
CA SER A 86 2.30 -9.90 8.36
C SER A 86 1.95 -9.29 7.01
N SER A 87 2.28 -9.97 5.93
CA SER A 87 2.02 -9.55 4.56
C SER A 87 2.17 -10.74 3.62
N HIS A 88 1.54 -10.67 2.47
CA HIS A 88 1.78 -11.63 1.39
C HIS A 88 3.19 -11.47 0.81
N THR A 89 3.82 -12.58 0.38
CA THR A 89 5.20 -12.58 -0.14
C THR A 89 5.42 -11.65 -1.33
N LYS A 90 4.40 -11.46 -2.16
CA LYS A 90 4.46 -10.61 -3.35
C LYS A 90 4.24 -9.13 -3.04
N GLN A 91 3.75 -8.78 -1.85
CA GLN A 91 3.41 -7.41 -1.47
C GLN A 91 4.53 -6.71 -0.69
N VAL A 92 5.20 -7.46 0.18
CA VAL A 92 6.14 -6.88 1.14
C VAL A 92 7.23 -5.99 0.50
N LEU A 93 7.84 -6.42 -0.59
CA LEU A 93 8.92 -5.66 -1.21
C LEU A 93 8.40 -4.42 -1.97
N PRO A 94 7.38 -4.54 -2.85
CA PRO A 94 6.82 -3.37 -3.57
C PRO A 94 6.30 -2.29 -2.63
N ASP A 95 5.60 -2.65 -1.58
CA ASP A 95 5.05 -1.69 -0.64
C ASP A 95 6.14 -0.81 -0.03
N PHE A 96 7.27 -1.41 0.31
CA PHE A 96 8.37 -0.67 0.91
C PHE A 96 9.20 0.13 -0.10
N TRP A 97 9.61 -0.40 -1.27
CA TRP A 97 10.37 0.46 -2.18
C TRP A 97 9.54 1.65 -2.67
N ILE A 98 8.22 1.46 -2.90
CA ILE A 98 7.32 2.55 -3.29
C ILE A 98 7.14 3.53 -2.13
N SER A 99 7.00 3.05 -0.89
CA SER A 99 6.89 3.94 0.28
C SER A 99 8.15 4.79 0.50
N ALA A 100 9.33 4.28 0.12
CA ALA A 100 10.54 5.08 0.04
C ALA A 100 10.52 6.10 -1.10
N GLY A 101 9.54 6.06 -2.00
CA GLY A 101 9.44 6.92 -3.18
C GLY A 101 10.34 6.47 -4.33
N ALA A 102 10.72 5.19 -4.39
CA ALA A 102 11.40 4.56 -5.50
C ALA A 102 10.40 3.90 -6.46
N VAL A 103 10.78 3.76 -7.73
CA VAL A 103 10.01 3.08 -8.76
C VAL A 103 10.92 2.17 -9.58
N THR A 104 10.35 1.12 -10.15
CA THR A 104 11.13 0.16 -10.95
C THR A 104 11.37 0.63 -12.38
N ILE A 105 10.41 1.38 -12.92
CA ILE A 105 10.46 1.93 -14.27
C ILE A 105 10.35 3.45 -14.20
N SER A 106 11.34 4.12 -14.80
CA SER A 106 11.41 5.57 -14.91
C SER A 106 11.23 6.03 -16.36
N LYS A 107 11.11 7.34 -16.57
CA LYS A 107 11.05 7.98 -17.90
C LYS A 107 12.31 8.80 -18.14
N ASP A 108 12.83 8.73 -19.34
CA ASP A 108 13.88 9.65 -19.80
C ASP A 108 13.31 11.02 -20.17
N ASN A 109 14.17 11.92 -20.65
CA ASN A 109 13.78 13.30 -21.03
C ASN A 109 12.79 13.34 -22.21
N ASP A 110 12.70 12.27 -23.00
CA ASP A 110 11.78 12.14 -24.13
C ASP A 110 10.48 11.39 -23.72
N GLY A 111 10.33 11.06 -22.43
CA GLY A 111 9.19 10.32 -21.89
C GLY A 111 9.20 8.83 -22.21
N LYS A 112 10.33 8.28 -22.69
CA LYS A 112 10.49 6.85 -22.96
C LYS A 112 10.72 6.09 -21.67
N LEU A 113 9.98 5.01 -21.48
CA LEU A 113 10.15 4.12 -20.33
C LEU A 113 11.45 3.34 -20.40
N PHE A 114 12.12 3.21 -19.25
CA PHE A 114 13.29 2.33 -19.09
C PHE A 114 13.31 1.71 -17.70
N PHE A 115 13.87 0.52 -17.59
CA PHE A 115 14.04 -0.19 -16.33
C PHE A 115 15.14 0.48 -15.50
N SER A 116 14.76 1.24 -14.48
CA SER A 116 15.68 2.04 -13.65
C SER A 116 16.14 1.34 -12.39
N ALA A 117 15.40 0.37 -11.88
CA ALA A 117 15.67 -0.29 -10.61
C ALA A 117 17.13 -0.75 -10.40
N PRO A 118 17.83 -1.36 -11.38
CA PRO A 118 19.21 -1.81 -11.18
C PRO A 118 20.25 -0.70 -10.99
N THR A 119 19.89 0.54 -11.35
CA THR A 119 20.80 1.70 -11.31
C THR A 119 20.31 2.80 -10.37
N ASP A 120 19.11 2.67 -9.84
CA ASP A 120 18.56 3.59 -8.86
C ASP A 120 19.06 3.23 -7.46
N THR A 121 19.95 4.06 -6.92
CA THR A 121 20.54 3.87 -5.60
C THR A 121 19.47 3.77 -4.51
N LYS A 122 18.43 4.61 -4.60
CA LYS A 122 17.36 4.62 -3.60
C LYS A 122 16.54 3.33 -3.62
N PHE A 123 16.23 2.81 -4.82
CA PHE A 123 15.59 1.51 -4.97
C PHE A 123 16.42 0.39 -4.35
N ILE A 124 17.73 0.35 -4.67
CA ILE A 124 18.64 -0.69 -4.17
C ILE A 124 18.74 -0.63 -2.64
N GLU A 125 18.92 0.56 -2.07
CA GLU A 125 19.03 0.74 -0.62
C GLU A 125 17.72 0.37 0.09
N ALA A 126 16.56 0.80 -0.43
CA ALA A 126 15.27 0.45 0.13
C ALA A 126 15.02 -1.06 0.09
N TYR A 127 15.33 -1.70 -1.03
CA TYR A 127 15.20 -3.15 -1.19
C TYR A 127 16.10 -3.91 -0.19
N GLN A 128 17.36 -3.51 -0.06
CA GLN A 128 18.30 -4.13 0.89
C GLN A 128 17.83 -3.95 2.33
N LYS A 129 17.40 -2.74 2.70
CA LYS A 129 16.96 -2.42 4.06
C LYS A 129 15.71 -3.21 4.46
N ILE A 130 14.74 -3.32 3.58
CA ILE A 130 13.53 -4.09 3.91
C ILE A 130 13.80 -5.59 3.95
N PHE A 131 14.72 -6.08 3.12
CA PHE A 131 15.16 -7.48 3.19
C PHE A 131 15.84 -7.78 4.54
N GLU A 132 16.72 -6.90 5.01
CA GLU A 132 17.31 -6.97 6.35
C GLU A 132 16.22 -7.02 7.43
N ILE A 133 15.29 -6.07 7.42
CA ILE A 133 14.22 -5.97 8.43
C ILE A 133 13.35 -7.23 8.44
N THR A 134 12.88 -7.66 7.28
CA THR A 134 11.90 -8.74 7.21
C THR A 134 12.52 -10.13 7.33
N ARG A 135 13.73 -10.34 6.82
CA ARG A 135 14.36 -11.67 6.73
C ARG A 135 15.44 -11.89 7.76
N GLU A 136 16.34 -10.93 7.94
CA GLU A 136 17.46 -11.08 8.88
C GLU A 136 17.03 -10.80 10.31
N ASN A 137 16.22 -9.75 10.55
CA ASN A 137 15.67 -9.43 11.87
C ASN A 137 14.43 -10.27 12.23
N ASN A 138 13.97 -11.11 11.30
CA ASN A 138 12.89 -12.07 11.50
C ASN A 138 11.56 -11.45 11.96
N VAL A 139 11.28 -10.20 11.60
CA VAL A 139 10.04 -9.54 12.03
C VAL A 139 8.80 -9.94 11.23
N TRP A 140 9.00 -10.57 10.09
CA TRP A 140 7.94 -10.96 9.18
C TRP A 140 7.39 -12.35 9.47
N TYR A 141 6.08 -12.48 9.56
CA TYR A 141 5.39 -13.72 9.83
C TYR A 141 5.64 -14.77 8.71
N PRO A 142 6.18 -15.96 9.04
CA PRO A 142 6.66 -16.90 8.04
C PRO A 142 5.56 -17.62 7.25
N ALA A 143 4.33 -17.66 7.76
CA ALA A 143 3.20 -18.30 7.08
C ALA A 143 2.64 -17.48 5.91
N ALA A 144 3.24 -16.33 5.59
CA ALA A 144 2.91 -15.51 4.44
C ALA A 144 3.15 -16.18 3.07
N MET A 145 3.45 -17.46 3.04
CA MET A 145 3.43 -18.30 1.84
C MET A 145 2.03 -18.85 1.50
N ALA A 146 1.02 -18.49 2.30
CA ALA A 146 -0.35 -18.88 2.04
C ALA A 146 -0.83 -18.35 0.69
N VAL A 147 -1.49 -19.22 -0.03
CA VAL A 147 -1.96 -18.99 -1.41
C VAL A 147 -3.21 -18.10 -1.43
N ASP A 148 -3.77 -17.80 -0.25
CA ASP A 148 -5.03 -17.09 -0.07
C ASP A 148 -4.80 -15.76 0.64
N PHE A 149 -5.31 -14.67 0.06
CA PHE A 149 -5.25 -13.32 0.65
C PHE A 149 -5.96 -13.21 2.01
N GLU A 150 -6.90 -14.09 2.33
CA GLU A 150 -7.51 -14.13 3.67
C GLU A 150 -6.52 -14.63 4.72
N GLU A 151 -5.59 -15.50 4.36
CA GLU A 151 -4.59 -16.05 5.26
C GLU A 151 -3.51 -15.04 5.67
N GLU A 152 -3.22 -14.02 4.87
CA GLU A 152 -2.22 -13.01 5.22
C GLU A 152 -2.66 -12.13 6.41
N LEU A 153 -3.97 -11.90 6.58
CA LEU A 153 -4.54 -11.16 7.71
C LEU A 153 -4.85 -12.05 8.92
N ARG A 154 -4.74 -13.38 8.81
CA ARG A 154 -5.00 -14.31 9.91
C ARG A 154 -4.10 -14.06 11.13
N PRO A 155 -2.76 -13.90 11.00
CA PRO A 155 -1.91 -13.59 12.15
C PRO A 155 -2.34 -12.31 12.86
N PHE A 156 -2.72 -11.30 12.10
CA PHE A 156 -3.20 -10.04 12.65
C PHE A 156 -4.52 -10.21 13.41
N ARG A 157 -5.48 -10.93 12.84
CA ARG A 157 -6.76 -11.25 13.50
C ARG A 157 -6.59 -12.06 14.79
N ASN A 158 -5.53 -12.85 14.89
CA ASN A 158 -5.20 -13.69 16.04
C ASN A 158 -4.29 -13.00 17.07
N ASN A 159 -4.03 -11.69 16.96
CA ASN A 159 -3.06 -10.97 17.79
C ASN A 159 -1.62 -11.51 17.67
N GLN A 160 -1.29 -12.17 16.57
CA GLN A 160 0.03 -12.72 16.27
C GLN A 160 0.88 -11.77 15.39
N SER A 161 0.37 -10.57 15.09
CA SER A 161 1.13 -9.55 14.36
C SER A 161 0.81 -8.15 14.87
N LEU A 162 1.85 -7.31 15.04
CA LEU A 162 1.67 -5.92 15.42
C LEU A 162 1.19 -5.08 14.24
N PHE A 163 1.81 -5.27 13.08
CA PHE A 163 1.47 -4.62 11.82
C PHE A 163 1.00 -5.64 10.78
N ALA A 164 0.15 -5.22 9.87
CA ALA A 164 -0.25 -6.03 8.71
C ALA A 164 -0.35 -5.18 7.45
N ASP A 165 0.01 -5.78 6.33
CA ASP A 165 -0.35 -5.25 5.02
C ASP A 165 -1.84 -5.36 4.79
N SER A 166 -2.38 -4.38 4.09
CA SER A 166 -3.77 -4.39 3.63
C SER A 166 -3.92 -3.43 2.45
N SER A 167 -4.97 -3.64 1.67
CA SER A 167 -5.45 -2.64 0.73
C SER A 167 -6.76 -2.01 1.23
N ALA A 168 -7.16 -0.89 0.66
CA ALA A 168 -8.43 -0.24 1.00
C ALA A 168 -9.63 -1.20 0.83
N HIS A 169 -9.58 -2.09 -0.16
CA HIS A 169 -10.58 -3.14 -0.36
C HIS A 169 -10.58 -4.15 0.79
N GLN A 170 -9.41 -4.63 1.21
CA GLN A 170 -9.29 -5.66 2.25
C GLN A 170 -9.70 -5.18 3.64
N ILE A 171 -9.67 -3.87 3.92
CA ILE A 171 -10.19 -3.32 5.19
C ILE A 171 -11.65 -3.75 5.40
N THR A 172 -12.41 -3.92 4.32
CA THR A 172 -13.81 -4.37 4.41
C THR A 172 -13.93 -5.76 5.03
N THR A 173 -12.95 -6.64 4.82
CA THR A 173 -12.95 -8.03 5.29
C THR A 173 -12.55 -8.17 6.75
N ILE A 174 -11.82 -7.17 7.30
CA ILE A 174 -11.33 -7.18 8.68
C ILE A 174 -12.18 -6.34 9.63
N ARG A 175 -13.15 -5.60 9.12
CA ARG A 175 -13.97 -4.69 9.94
C ARG A 175 -14.72 -5.39 11.09
N ASP A 176 -15.08 -6.65 10.89
CA ASP A 176 -15.81 -7.45 11.88
C ASP A 176 -14.88 -8.25 12.81
N SER A 177 -13.54 -8.06 12.68
CA SER A 177 -12.55 -8.65 13.59
C SER A 177 -12.70 -8.10 15.01
N GLU A 178 -12.38 -8.93 16.01
CA GLU A 178 -12.32 -8.52 17.42
C GLU A 178 -11.09 -7.64 17.73
N VAL A 179 -10.07 -7.67 16.87
CA VAL A 179 -8.86 -6.85 17.03
C VAL A 179 -9.20 -5.38 16.79
N ASP A 180 -8.96 -4.53 17.77
CA ASP A 180 -9.00 -3.08 17.56
C ASP A 180 -7.77 -2.63 16.81
N PHE A 181 -7.97 -2.06 15.62
CA PHE A 181 -6.87 -1.66 14.74
C PHE A 181 -6.98 -0.20 14.31
N GLY A 182 -5.82 0.33 13.94
CA GLY A 182 -5.70 1.61 13.26
C GLY A 182 -5.11 1.46 11.87
N ILE A 183 -5.29 2.48 11.04
CA ILE A 183 -4.79 2.56 9.67
C ILE A 183 -3.74 3.66 9.61
N ILE A 184 -2.59 3.36 9.03
CA ILE A 184 -1.50 4.30 8.80
C ILE A 184 -0.89 4.10 7.40
N PRO A 185 -0.18 5.10 6.85
CA PRO A 185 0.61 4.89 5.64
C PRO A 185 1.79 3.94 5.93
N TYR A 186 2.36 3.37 4.88
CA TYR A 186 3.65 2.72 4.99
C TYR A 186 4.73 3.70 5.46
N PRO A 187 5.77 3.23 6.19
CA PRO A 187 6.82 4.11 6.68
C PRO A 187 7.58 4.73 5.53
N LYS A 188 8.06 5.95 5.69
CA LYS A 188 8.98 6.56 4.76
C LYS A 188 10.42 6.09 5.02
N TRP A 189 11.30 6.28 4.03
CA TRP A 189 12.70 5.90 4.12
C TRP A 189 13.40 6.47 5.37
N ASP A 190 13.31 7.79 5.52
CA ASP A 190 13.88 8.54 6.64
C ASP A 190 13.06 9.82 6.95
N GLU A 191 13.47 10.58 7.95
CA GLU A 191 12.80 11.82 8.34
C GLU A 191 12.94 12.93 7.28
N ASN A 192 13.93 12.87 6.38
CA ASN A 192 14.13 13.88 5.32
C ASN A 192 13.15 13.68 4.15
N GLN A 193 12.60 12.49 3.99
CA GLN A 193 11.56 12.24 2.99
C GLN A 193 10.32 13.07 3.35
N LYS A 194 9.86 13.92 2.42
CA LYS A 194 8.76 14.87 2.68
C LYS A 194 7.43 14.19 2.86
N ASN A 195 7.08 13.29 1.94
CA ASN A 195 5.76 12.68 1.87
C ASN A 195 5.82 11.20 2.18
N TYR A 196 4.76 10.69 2.79
CA TYR A 196 4.47 9.27 2.81
C TYR A 196 3.96 8.87 1.43
N CYS A 197 4.57 7.90 0.79
CA CYS A 197 4.17 7.40 -0.51
C CYS A 197 3.34 6.13 -0.35
N SER A 198 2.23 6.02 -1.05
CA SER A 198 1.33 4.87 -0.96
C SER A 198 1.19 4.19 -2.31
N ARG A 199 1.40 2.88 -2.31
CA ARG A 199 1.36 2.04 -3.51
C ARG A 199 -0.04 1.90 -4.06
N ILE A 200 -0.17 1.96 -5.38
CA ILE A 200 -1.32 1.45 -6.13
C ILE A 200 -0.90 0.12 -6.74
N GLU A 201 -1.30 -1.01 -6.15
CA GLU A 201 -0.95 -2.35 -6.65
C GLU A 201 -1.52 -2.60 -8.04
N GLY A 202 -2.73 -2.14 -8.28
CA GLY A 202 -3.42 -2.36 -9.54
C GLY A 202 -4.46 -1.28 -9.83
N CYS A 203 -4.74 -1.10 -11.11
CA CYS A 203 -5.88 -0.31 -11.55
C CYS A 203 -6.38 -0.85 -12.89
N GLU A 204 -7.67 -0.72 -13.13
CA GLU A 204 -8.20 -1.01 -14.46
C GLU A 204 -7.89 0.14 -15.41
N LEU A 205 -7.30 -0.21 -16.55
CA LEU A 205 -6.95 0.71 -17.61
C LEU A 205 -8.03 0.62 -18.71
N PHE A 206 -8.49 1.78 -19.16
CA PHE A 206 -9.48 1.87 -20.23
C PHE A 206 -8.83 2.36 -21.51
N GLY A 207 -9.13 1.70 -22.60
CA GLY A 207 -8.72 2.11 -23.94
C GLY A 207 -9.92 2.19 -24.88
N ILE A 208 -9.93 3.18 -25.77
CA ILE A 208 -10.92 3.24 -26.86
C ILE A 208 -10.33 2.50 -28.06
N PRO A 209 -10.93 1.40 -28.52
CA PRO A 209 -10.41 0.66 -29.67
C PRO A 209 -10.41 1.51 -30.94
N LEU A 210 -9.38 1.38 -31.77
CA LEU A 210 -9.30 2.06 -33.08
C LEU A 210 -10.46 1.69 -34.01
N THR A 211 -11.12 0.56 -33.75
CA THR A 211 -12.30 0.10 -34.51
C THR A 211 -13.61 0.73 -34.03
N SER A 212 -13.56 1.59 -33.00
CA SER A 212 -14.75 2.31 -32.55
C SER A 212 -15.29 3.20 -33.70
N ALA A 213 -16.59 3.16 -33.90
CA ALA A 213 -17.23 3.94 -34.94
C ALA A 213 -17.20 5.46 -34.67
N ASP A 214 -17.14 5.83 -33.38
CA ASP A 214 -17.12 7.23 -32.93
C ASP A 214 -16.26 7.34 -31.64
N THR A 215 -15.01 7.65 -31.83
CA THR A 215 -14.04 7.80 -30.72
C THR A 215 -14.27 9.09 -29.96
N GLU A 216 -14.78 10.14 -30.60
CA GLU A 216 -15.10 11.42 -29.96
C GLU A 216 -16.25 11.26 -28.98
N MET A 217 -17.35 10.61 -29.40
CA MET A 217 -18.47 10.31 -28.52
C MET A 217 -18.05 9.44 -27.34
N ALA A 218 -17.22 8.41 -27.57
CA ALA A 218 -16.70 7.55 -26.50
C ALA A 218 -15.90 8.36 -25.46
N SER A 219 -15.04 9.27 -25.91
CA SER A 219 -14.26 10.16 -25.02
C SER A 219 -15.16 11.09 -24.21
N VAL A 220 -16.18 11.70 -24.82
CA VAL A 220 -17.14 12.55 -24.12
C VAL A 220 -17.93 11.79 -23.07
N ILE A 221 -18.32 10.53 -23.36
CA ILE A 221 -19.01 9.69 -22.38
C ILE A 221 -18.11 9.37 -21.18
N LEU A 222 -16.86 8.97 -21.43
CA LEU A 222 -15.90 8.68 -20.33
C LEU A 222 -15.67 9.92 -19.46
N GLU A 223 -15.51 11.09 -20.06
CA GLU A 223 -15.35 12.34 -19.33
C GLU A 223 -16.60 12.68 -18.50
N ALA A 224 -17.79 12.52 -19.07
CA ALA A 224 -19.05 12.75 -18.36
C ALA A 224 -19.22 11.77 -17.19
N MET A 225 -18.85 10.50 -17.37
CA MET A 225 -18.84 9.48 -16.29
C MET A 225 -17.87 9.88 -15.19
N ALA A 226 -16.65 10.32 -15.53
CA ALA A 226 -15.66 10.76 -14.55
C ALA A 226 -16.14 11.97 -13.75
N CYS A 227 -16.71 12.98 -14.43
CA CYS A 227 -17.26 14.17 -13.80
C CYS A 227 -18.43 13.87 -12.86
N GLU A 228 -19.32 12.97 -13.23
CA GLU A 228 -20.43 12.58 -12.38
C GLU A 228 -19.98 11.72 -11.21
N SER A 229 -19.04 10.80 -11.43
CA SER A 229 -18.48 9.97 -10.38
C SER A 229 -17.75 10.78 -9.31
N LEU A 230 -17.01 11.83 -9.70
CA LEU A 230 -16.38 12.75 -8.74
C LEU A 230 -17.37 13.47 -7.83
N LYS A 231 -18.61 13.67 -8.29
CA LYS A 231 -19.67 14.34 -7.52
C LYS A 231 -20.47 13.38 -6.63
N SER A 232 -20.64 12.15 -7.06
CA SER A 232 -21.57 11.21 -6.44
C SER A 232 -20.92 9.92 -5.95
N VAL A 233 -20.20 9.21 -6.82
CA VAL A 233 -19.67 7.86 -6.52
C VAL A 233 -18.45 7.93 -5.62
N VAL A 234 -17.46 8.75 -5.96
CA VAL A 234 -16.22 8.89 -5.17
C VAL A 234 -16.51 9.36 -3.74
N PRO A 235 -17.33 10.41 -3.49
CA PRO A 235 -17.68 10.79 -2.13
C PRO A 235 -18.46 9.70 -1.38
N ALA A 236 -19.38 9.00 -2.05
CA ALA A 236 -20.11 7.91 -1.42
C ALA A 236 -19.19 6.74 -1.03
N TYR A 237 -18.24 6.41 -1.88
CA TYR A 237 -17.26 5.36 -1.62
C TYR A 237 -16.26 5.80 -0.55
N TYR A 238 -15.60 6.93 -0.76
CA TYR A 238 -14.49 7.37 0.06
C TYR A 238 -14.95 7.94 1.41
N ASP A 239 -15.80 8.96 1.39
CA ASP A 239 -16.20 9.65 2.62
C ASP A 239 -17.19 8.83 3.46
N THR A 240 -18.09 8.06 2.81
CA THR A 240 -19.12 7.33 3.53
C THR A 240 -18.70 5.87 3.81
N ALA A 241 -18.19 5.15 2.81
CA ALA A 241 -17.85 3.74 3.00
C ALA A 241 -16.49 3.59 3.70
N LEU A 242 -15.40 4.08 3.12
CA LEU A 242 -14.07 3.92 3.68
C LEU A 242 -13.93 4.63 5.02
N LYS A 243 -14.17 5.95 5.07
CA LYS A 243 -13.90 6.75 6.27
C LYS A 243 -14.88 6.54 7.41
N VAL A 244 -16.16 6.25 7.14
CA VAL A 244 -17.17 6.14 8.20
C VAL A 244 -17.50 4.71 8.55
N LYS A 245 -17.59 3.82 7.58
CA LYS A 245 -18.04 2.44 7.82
C LYS A 245 -16.90 1.47 8.12
N TYR A 246 -15.70 1.72 7.58
CA TYR A 246 -14.58 0.75 7.64
C TYR A 246 -13.48 1.19 8.59
N THR A 247 -13.31 2.49 8.86
CA THR A 247 -12.43 2.94 9.96
C THR A 247 -13.11 2.76 11.31
N ARG A 248 -12.30 2.58 12.36
CA ARG A 248 -12.79 2.44 13.74
C ARG A 248 -12.64 3.71 14.56
N ASP A 249 -11.93 4.70 14.02
CA ASP A 249 -11.68 5.99 14.65
C ASP A 249 -11.43 7.11 13.62
N ASN A 250 -11.45 8.34 14.12
CA ASN A 250 -11.20 9.51 13.29
C ASN A 250 -9.72 9.63 12.86
N GLU A 251 -8.80 9.08 13.64
CA GLU A 251 -7.36 9.14 13.32
C GLU A 251 -7.05 8.31 12.08
N SER A 252 -7.64 7.12 11.97
CA SER A 252 -7.58 6.31 10.73
C SER A 252 -8.16 7.06 9.53
N ALA A 253 -9.24 7.82 9.71
CA ALA A 253 -9.81 8.62 8.62
C ALA A 253 -8.86 9.72 8.14
N ASP A 254 -8.18 10.43 9.06
CA ASP A 254 -7.16 11.41 8.73
C ASP A 254 -5.96 10.77 8.00
N MET A 255 -5.57 9.56 8.43
CA MET A 255 -4.48 8.82 7.77
C MET A 255 -4.85 8.39 6.35
N LEU A 256 -6.12 8.00 6.11
CA LEU A 256 -6.59 7.71 4.75
C LEU A 256 -6.47 8.94 3.84
N ASP A 257 -6.80 10.15 4.32
CA ASP A 257 -6.61 11.38 3.53
C ASP A 257 -5.14 11.56 3.13
N LEU A 258 -4.22 11.32 4.06
CA LEU A 258 -2.78 11.38 3.80
C LEU A 258 -2.35 10.32 2.76
N ILE A 259 -2.80 9.07 2.91
CA ILE A 259 -2.51 7.97 2.02
C ILE A 259 -2.99 8.28 0.60
N PHE A 260 -4.27 8.64 0.45
CA PHE A 260 -4.87 8.85 -0.87
C PHE A 260 -4.35 10.11 -1.59
N SER A 261 -3.83 11.09 -0.87
CA SER A 261 -3.21 12.29 -1.47
C SER A 261 -1.79 12.05 -1.99
N ASN A 262 -1.14 10.96 -1.61
CA ASN A 262 0.26 10.66 -1.93
C ASN A 262 0.45 9.30 -2.60
N ARG A 263 -0.51 8.88 -3.41
CA ARG A 263 -0.46 7.61 -4.14
C ARG A 263 0.57 7.66 -5.26
N ILE A 264 1.31 6.57 -5.42
CA ILE A 264 2.30 6.37 -6.49
C ILE A 264 1.88 5.18 -7.34
N PHE A 265 1.99 5.37 -8.64
CA PHE A 265 1.87 4.34 -9.66
C PHE A 265 3.26 3.98 -10.16
N ASP A 266 3.69 2.76 -9.91
CA ASP A 266 4.91 2.20 -10.49
C ASP A 266 4.57 1.34 -11.70
N TYR A 267 5.00 1.75 -12.88
CA TYR A 267 4.70 1.08 -14.13
C TYR A 267 5.12 -0.41 -14.13
N GLY A 268 6.25 -0.70 -13.49
CA GLY A 268 6.74 -2.07 -13.36
C GLY A 268 5.94 -2.91 -12.40
N ASP A 269 5.62 -2.39 -11.23
CA ASP A 269 4.84 -3.11 -10.23
C ASP A 269 3.38 -3.31 -10.67
N THR A 270 2.75 -2.29 -11.26
CA THR A 270 1.32 -2.32 -11.58
C THR A 270 1.03 -2.97 -12.93
N ILE A 271 1.84 -2.69 -13.98
CA ILE A 271 1.59 -3.18 -15.35
C ILE A 271 2.40 -4.42 -15.68
N LEU A 272 3.66 -4.46 -15.24
CA LEU A 272 4.60 -5.55 -15.53
C LEU A 272 4.83 -6.44 -14.31
N CYS A 273 3.82 -6.56 -13.44
CA CYS A 273 3.93 -7.30 -12.18
C CYS A 273 4.37 -8.75 -12.38
N THR A 274 3.89 -9.44 -13.41
CA THR A 274 4.26 -10.82 -13.71
C THR A 274 5.75 -10.97 -14.04
N GLU A 275 6.35 -9.98 -14.68
CA GLU A 275 7.76 -10.01 -15.10
C GLU A 275 8.71 -9.54 -14.00
N LEU A 276 8.26 -8.68 -13.10
CA LEU A 276 9.13 -8.02 -12.13
C LEU A 276 8.92 -8.46 -10.67
N ARG A 277 7.72 -8.92 -10.33
CA ARG A 277 7.36 -9.27 -8.96
C ARG A 277 7.10 -10.76 -8.76
N ASP A 278 6.49 -11.44 -9.74
CA ASP A 278 6.05 -12.83 -9.67
C ASP A 278 7.09 -13.80 -10.19
#